data_bcfdd1c38cc2e58423da5b7d74436516
#
_entry.id   bcfdd1c38cc2e58423da5b7d74436516
#
_cell.length_a   1.000
_cell.length_b   1.000
_cell.length_c   1.000
_cell.angle_alpha   90.00
_cell.angle_beta   90.00
_cell.angle_gamma   90.00
#
_symmetry.space_group_name_H-M   'P 1'
#
loop_
_entity.id
_entity.type
_entity.pdbx_description
1 polymer ?
#
loop_
_entity_poly.entity_id
_entity_poly.type
_entity_poly.pdbx_seq_one_letter_code
_entity_poly.pdbx_strand_id
1 'polypeptide(L)' 'MAKFDLQRLVGTEIVENKSIDTGISGRVIRKTKWTVIEAYPHFVRVMRICDNDQVIYGTFNIGELITMGVLKDRRRVEE' A
#
# COMPACT_ATOMS: atom_id res chain seq x y z
N MET A 1 -10.10 -19.79 -9.53
CA MET A 1 -9.02 -19.12 -8.93
C MET A 1 -9.18 -17.62 -8.97
N ALA A 2 -9.03 -16.98 -7.87
CA ALA A 2 -9.22 -15.54 -7.82
C ALA A 2 -7.99 -14.83 -8.32
N LYS A 3 -8.20 -13.87 -9.20
CA LYS A 3 -7.12 -13.05 -9.67
C LYS A 3 -7.45 -11.61 -9.33
N PHE A 4 -6.47 -10.89 -8.83
CA PHE A 4 -6.66 -9.48 -8.57
C PHE A 4 -6.22 -8.68 -9.80
N ASP A 5 -7.06 -7.75 -10.19
CA ASP A 5 -6.73 -6.89 -11.32
C ASP A 5 -6.04 -5.66 -10.78
N LEU A 6 -4.73 -5.74 -10.66
CA LEU A 6 -3.95 -4.67 -10.08
C LEU A 6 -3.87 -3.45 -11.00
N GLN A 7 -4.16 -3.62 -12.29
CA GLN A 7 -4.14 -2.49 -13.20
C GLN A 7 -5.17 -1.44 -12.82
N ARG A 8 -6.23 -1.84 -12.14
CA ARG A 8 -7.25 -0.90 -11.73
C ARG A 8 -6.74 0.05 -10.65
N LEU A 9 -5.64 -0.29 -10.01
CA LEU A 9 -5.08 0.55 -8.97
C LEU A 9 -4.16 1.64 -9.50
N VAL A 10 -3.75 1.55 -10.77
CA VAL A 10 -2.85 2.53 -11.35
C VAL A 10 -3.52 3.91 -11.30
N GLY A 11 -2.82 4.89 -10.78
CA GLY A 11 -3.34 6.24 -10.63
C GLY A 11 -4.06 6.49 -9.32
N THR A 12 -4.26 5.46 -8.50
CA THR A 12 -4.91 5.64 -7.20
C THR A 12 -3.87 5.86 -6.12
N GLU A 13 -4.33 6.31 -4.96
CA GLU A 13 -3.46 6.50 -3.83
C GLU A 13 -3.64 5.39 -2.82
N ILE A 14 -2.54 5.00 -2.21
CA ILE A 14 -2.55 4.02 -1.12
C ILE A 14 -2.01 4.70 0.12
N VAL A 15 -2.71 4.56 1.23
CA VAL A 15 -2.26 5.12 2.50
C VAL A 15 -1.70 3.99 3.35
N GLU A 16 -0.42 4.09 3.67
CA GLU A 16 0.23 3.11 4.52
C GLU A 16 0.29 3.67 5.93
N ASN A 17 -0.25 2.92 6.89
CA ASN A 17 -0.19 3.29 8.29
C ASN A 17 0.94 2.52 8.95
N LYS A 18 1.88 3.23 9.55
CA LYS A 18 3.00 2.59 10.20
C LYS A 18 3.03 3.00 11.65
N SER A 19 3.08 2.03 12.54
CA SER A 19 3.16 2.29 13.95
C SER A 19 4.62 2.41 14.35
N ILE A 20 4.98 3.52 14.97
CA ILE A 20 6.34 3.76 15.39
C ILE A 20 6.36 3.88 16.90
N ASP A 21 7.20 3.09 17.56
CA ASP A 21 7.33 3.12 19.00
C ASP A 21 8.32 4.22 19.36
N THR A 22 7.85 5.23 20.05
CA THR A 22 8.71 6.34 20.41
C THR A 22 9.49 6.07 21.69
N GLY A 23 9.16 5.00 22.39
CA GLY A 23 9.88 4.65 23.61
C GLY A 23 9.42 5.39 24.84
N ILE A 24 9.14 6.64 24.72
CA ILE A 24 8.73 7.43 25.88
C ILE A 24 7.24 7.66 25.94
N SER A 25 6.68 8.14 24.90
CA SER A 25 5.27 8.45 24.90
C SER A 25 4.42 7.40 24.24
N GLY A 26 4.98 6.27 23.94
CA GLY A 26 4.22 5.19 23.35
C GLY A 26 4.29 5.19 21.84
N ARG A 27 3.19 4.81 21.20
CA ARG A 27 3.20 4.63 19.76
C ARG A 27 2.63 5.83 19.03
N VAL A 28 3.23 6.13 17.92
CA VAL A 28 2.73 7.15 17.01
C VAL A 28 2.43 6.45 15.70
N ILE A 29 1.29 6.73 15.12
CA ILE A 29 0.93 6.18 13.82
C ILE A 29 1.27 7.19 12.76
N ARG A 30 2.14 6.80 11.83
CA ARG A 30 2.52 7.66 10.72
C ARG A 30 1.82 7.18 9.46
N LYS A 31 1.17 8.09 8.78
CA LYS A 31 0.49 7.77 7.53
C LYS A 31 1.32 8.28 6.37
N THR A 32 1.55 7.42 5.41
CA THR A 32 2.30 7.77 4.21
C THR A 32 1.43 7.52 3.00
N LYS A 33 1.31 8.49 2.13
CA LYS A 33 0.52 8.33 0.92
C LYS A 33 1.42 7.98 -0.23
N TRP A 34 1.03 6.95 -0.96
CA TRP A 34 1.75 6.49 -2.14
C TRP A 34 0.83 6.54 -3.33
N THR A 35 1.37 6.85 -4.50
CA THR A 35 0.61 6.83 -5.75
C THR A 35 1.04 5.61 -6.55
N VAL A 36 0.08 4.81 -7.00
CA VAL A 36 0.38 3.63 -7.81
C VAL A 36 0.68 4.09 -9.22
N ILE A 37 1.86 3.78 -9.73
CA ILE A 37 2.28 4.20 -11.05
C ILE A 37 2.33 3.06 -12.05
N GLU A 38 2.53 1.84 -11.59
CA GLU A 38 2.56 0.68 -12.47
C GLU A 38 2.00 -0.52 -11.74
N ALA A 39 1.44 -1.45 -12.48
CA ALA A 39 0.92 -2.67 -11.90
C ALA A 39 1.47 -3.87 -12.65
N TYR A 40 1.83 -4.89 -11.89
CA TYR A 40 2.35 -6.14 -12.41
C TYR A 40 1.50 -7.28 -11.85
N PRO A 41 1.65 -8.50 -12.33
CA PRO A 41 0.75 -9.58 -11.91
C PRO A 41 0.72 -9.85 -10.41
N HIS A 42 1.83 -9.60 -9.70
CA HIS A 42 1.91 -9.95 -8.29
C HIS A 42 2.20 -8.78 -7.38
N PHE A 43 2.39 -7.58 -7.92
CA PHE A 43 2.70 -6.41 -7.10
C PHE A 43 2.43 -5.14 -7.89
N VAL A 44 2.43 -4.03 -7.18
CA VAL A 44 2.31 -2.72 -7.82
C VAL A 44 3.54 -1.90 -7.46
N ARG A 45 3.91 -1.02 -8.37
CA ARG A 45 4.99 -0.08 -8.11
C ARG A 45 4.37 1.26 -7.74
N VAL A 46 4.90 1.88 -6.71
CA VAL A 46 4.34 3.11 -6.18
C VAL A 46 5.42 4.17 -6.05
N MET A 47 5.00 5.41 -5.91
CA MET A 47 5.92 6.49 -5.67
C MET A 47 5.33 7.49 -4.70
N ARG A 48 6.17 8.26 -4.08
CA ARG A 48 5.72 9.40 -3.31
C ARG A 48 6.74 10.52 -3.44
N ILE A 49 6.28 11.73 -3.25
CA ILE A 49 7.14 12.91 -3.32
C ILE A 49 7.33 13.43 -1.91
N CYS A 50 8.58 13.55 -1.51
CA CYS A 50 8.90 14.06 -0.18
C CYS A 50 8.90 15.59 -0.17
N ASP A 51 8.99 16.15 1.03
CA ASP A 51 8.92 17.61 1.18
C ASP A 51 10.00 18.35 0.42
N ASN A 52 11.13 17.71 0.17
CA ASN A 52 12.22 18.35 -0.56
C ASN A 52 12.19 18.02 -2.05
N ASP A 53 11.00 17.66 -2.55
CA ASP A 53 10.79 17.31 -3.95
C ASP A 53 11.53 16.06 -4.42
N GLN A 54 12.03 15.26 -3.52
CA GLN A 54 12.62 13.99 -3.90
C GLN A 54 11.52 12.97 -4.14
N VAL A 55 11.70 12.15 -5.16
CA VAL A 55 10.75 11.09 -5.47
C VAL A 55 11.31 9.78 -4.93
N ILE A 56 10.49 9.07 -4.17
CA ILE A 56 10.87 7.79 -3.61
C ILE A 56 9.95 6.73 -4.22
N TYR A 57 10.53 5.62 -4.68
CA TYR A 57 9.77 4.53 -5.26
C TYR A 57 9.71 3.36 -4.29
N GLY A 58 8.65 2.61 -4.39
CA GLY A 58 8.48 1.40 -3.59
C GLY A 58 7.62 0.41 -4.32
N THR A 59 7.40 -0.73 -3.69
CA THR A 59 6.50 -1.75 -4.23
C THR A 59 5.66 -2.32 -3.11
N PHE A 60 4.44 -2.74 -3.45
CA PHE A 60 3.59 -3.46 -2.53
C PHE A 60 3.10 -4.72 -3.24
N ASN A 61 3.28 -5.86 -2.60
CA ASN A 61 2.79 -7.11 -3.17
C ASN A 61 1.33 -7.32 -2.78
N ILE A 62 0.71 -8.35 -3.34
CA ILE A 62 -0.71 -8.61 -3.10
C ILE A 62 -0.99 -8.81 -1.61
N GLY A 63 -0.13 -9.55 -0.91
CA GLY A 63 -0.33 -9.76 0.51
C GLY A 63 -0.33 -8.48 1.31
N GLU A 64 0.57 -7.56 0.96
CA GLU A 64 0.61 -6.28 1.63
C GLU A 64 -0.62 -5.45 1.33
N LEU A 65 -1.10 -5.50 0.10
CA LEU A 65 -2.28 -4.74 -0.29
C LEU A 65 -3.53 -5.26 0.44
N ILE A 66 -3.61 -6.56 0.64
CA ILE A 66 -4.72 -7.13 1.39
C ILE A 66 -4.63 -6.69 2.85
N THR A 67 -3.44 -6.74 3.43
CA THR A 67 -3.25 -6.35 4.82
C THR A 67 -3.60 -4.88 5.04
N MET A 68 -3.32 -4.04 4.07
CA MET A 68 -3.63 -2.63 4.18
C MET A 68 -5.09 -2.30 3.85
N GLY A 69 -5.85 -3.28 3.43
CA GLY A 69 -7.25 -3.05 3.09
C GLY A 69 -7.49 -2.52 1.69
N VAL A 70 -6.45 -2.43 0.87
CA VAL A 70 -6.60 -1.96 -0.52
C VAL A 70 -7.28 -3.02 -1.36
N LEU A 71 -6.94 -4.28 -1.13
CA LEU A 71 -7.57 -5.40 -1.80
C LEU A 71 -8.30 -6.25 -0.79
N LYS A 72 -9.38 -6.87 -1.20
CA LYS A 72 -10.11 -7.77 -0.34
C LYS A 72 -9.73 -9.20 -0.68
N ASP A 73 -9.53 -9.99 0.39
CA ASP A 73 -9.25 -11.40 0.20
C ASP A 73 -10.58 -12.11 -0.01
N ARG A 74 -10.86 -12.48 -1.25
CA ARG A 74 -12.13 -13.07 -1.58
C ARG A 74 -12.39 -14.39 -0.92
N ARG A 75 -11.37 -15.09 -0.51
CA ARG A 75 -11.58 -16.37 0.12
C ARG A 75 -12.26 -16.25 1.46
N ARG A 76 -12.29 -15.05 2.03
CA ARG A 76 -12.95 -14.88 3.30
C ARG A 76 -14.40 -14.50 3.16
N VAL A 77 -14.82 -14.16 1.99
CA VAL A 77 -16.17 -13.71 1.78
C VAL A 77 -17.14 -14.82 1.66
N GLU A 78 -16.65 -15.97 1.32
CA GLU A 78 -17.47 -17.05 1.08
C GLU A 78 -18.08 -17.63 2.22
N GLU A 79 -17.77 -17.34 3.35
CA GLU A 79 -18.28 -17.99 4.47
C GLU A 79 -19.60 -17.91 4.71
#